data_35b43e75539d83cb97551f3ca2fdba90
#
_entry.id   35b43e75539d83cb97551f3ca2fdba90
#
_cell.length_a   1.000
_cell.length_b   1.000
_cell.length_c   1.000
_cell.angle_alpha   90.00
_cell.angle_beta   90.00
_cell.angle_gamma   90.00
#
_symmetry.space_group_name_H-M   'P 1'
#
loop_
_entity.id
_entity.type
_entity.pdbx_description
1 polymer ?
#
loop_
_entity_poly.entity_id
_entity_poly.type
_entity_poly.pdbx_seq_one_letter_code
_entity_poly.pdbx_strand_id
1 'polypeptide(L)'
;KMSAQQLFVKAKEFTPSTVTYDEPQTNKRGGKSVNIRLNGQPIVLQIPMMLTWGVNEWVDENNGSCKYDMALQFDPQTSDSQVKFLSAMKEFQEKVSNDAVTNCKKWFGKKMSREVVDALMYPMLKYRKDKVTGEPDYTANPTMKLKVPFWEGRFNVEVYGMDRKPLYLPPKFGKGAEGNKAPNQDPISTPLEFVPKASHVKGLIRCNGMWFAGGKCGVTFQLVQ
;
A
#
# COMPACT_ATOMS: atom_id res chain seq x y z
N LYS A 1 26.88 -0.72 20.18
CA LYS A 1 26.56 -0.47 18.74
C LYS A 1 25.35 -1.31 18.44
N MET A 2 24.15 -0.68 18.37
CA MET A 2 22.95 -1.36 17.89
C MET A 2 23.19 -1.65 16.41
N SER A 3 23.07 -2.92 16.01
CA SER A 3 23.08 -3.30 14.59
C SER A 3 21.96 -2.56 13.88
N ALA A 4 22.22 -2.06 12.67
CA ALA A 4 21.19 -1.48 11.83
C ALA A 4 20.07 -2.52 11.67
N GLN A 5 18.96 -2.31 12.36
CA GLN A 5 17.80 -3.19 12.31
C GLN A 5 17.27 -3.12 10.88
N GLN A 6 17.07 -4.26 10.24
CA GLN A 6 16.55 -4.33 8.89
C GLN A 6 15.22 -3.59 8.83
N LEU A 7 15.18 -2.45 8.12
CA LEU A 7 14.03 -1.56 8.07
C LEU A 7 12.84 -2.13 7.27
N PHE A 8 13.01 -3.29 6.64
CA PHE A 8 11.98 -3.93 5.82
C PHE A 8 12.10 -5.46 5.86
N VAL A 9 11.00 -6.13 5.51
CA VAL A 9 10.91 -7.58 5.32
C VAL A 9 10.69 -7.87 3.84
N LYS A 10 11.33 -8.91 3.29
CA LYS A 10 11.00 -9.35 1.93
C LYS A 10 9.56 -9.86 1.92
N ALA A 11 8.75 -9.42 0.97
CA ALA A 11 7.33 -9.76 0.93
C ALA A 11 7.07 -11.28 0.89
N LYS A 12 7.96 -12.06 0.32
CA LYS A 12 7.91 -13.53 0.32
C LYS A 12 8.21 -14.19 1.68
N GLU A 13 8.72 -13.43 2.64
CA GLU A 13 9.08 -13.86 4.00
C GLU A 13 8.12 -13.24 5.04
N PHE A 14 7.14 -12.45 4.57
CA PHE A 14 6.16 -11.83 5.46
C PHE A 14 5.24 -12.89 6.08
N THR A 15 5.14 -12.88 7.40
CA THR A 15 4.34 -13.82 8.19
C THR A 15 3.15 -13.08 8.82
N PRO A 16 1.97 -13.07 8.19
CA PRO A 16 0.82 -12.32 8.66
C PRO A 16 0.34 -12.70 10.07
N SER A 17 0.52 -13.94 10.49
CA SER A 17 0.09 -14.43 11.80
C SER A 17 0.74 -13.71 12.98
N THR A 18 1.87 -13.05 12.77
CA THR A 18 2.65 -12.35 13.81
C THR A 18 2.32 -10.85 13.94
N VAL A 19 1.38 -10.34 13.14
CA VAL A 19 1.02 -8.92 13.23
C VAL A 19 0.21 -8.63 14.49
N THR A 20 0.38 -7.41 15.00
CA THR A 20 -0.33 -6.86 16.15
C THR A 20 -0.97 -5.52 15.77
N TYR A 21 -1.83 -5.01 16.63
CA TYR A 21 -2.60 -3.80 16.38
C TYR A 21 -2.42 -2.81 17.52
N ASP A 22 -2.19 -1.54 17.17
CA ASP A 22 -2.22 -0.45 18.13
C ASP A 22 -3.67 -0.14 18.55
N GLU A 23 -3.84 0.69 19.60
CA GLU A 23 -5.14 1.22 19.94
C GLU A 23 -5.73 2.05 18.79
N PRO A 24 -7.06 1.99 18.57
CA PRO A 24 -7.72 2.84 17.61
C PRO A 24 -7.46 4.32 17.88
N GLN A 25 -7.12 5.04 16.83
CA GLN A 25 -6.88 6.48 16.89
C GLN A 25 -7.91 7.21 16.04
N THR A 26 -8.36 8.36 16.53
CA THR A 26 -9.25 9.26 15.79
C THR A 26 -8.49 10.55 15.49
N ASN A 27 -8.45 10.94 14.22
CA ASN A 27 -7.82 12.19 13.81
C ASN A 27 -8.74 13.39 14.06
N LYS A 28 -8.19 14.61 13.93
CA LYS A 28 -8.93 15.87 14.14
C LYS A 28 -10.17 16.04 13.23
N ARG A 29 -10.27 15.30 12.12
CA ARG A 29 -11.39 15.31 11.17
C ARG A 29 -12.38 14.17 11.40
N GLY A 30 -12.27 13.44 12.53
CA GLY A 30 -13.14 12.31 12.87
C GLY A 30 -12.81 10.99 12.17
N GLY A 31 -11.79 10.95 11.32
CA GLY A 31 -11.34 9.72 10.68
C GLY A 31 -10.69 8.79 11.70
N LYS A 32 -11.15 7.54 11.76
CA LYS A 32 -10.63 6.51 12.66
C LYS A 32 -9.65 5.60 11.93
N SER A 33 -8.60 5.19 12.62
CA SER A 33 -7.61 4.25 12.10
C SER A 33 -7.02 3.36 13.21
N VAL A 34 -6.48 2.21 12.78
CA VAL A 34 -5.75 1.27 13.64
C VAL A 34 -4.43 0.95 12.94
N ASN A 35 -3.31 1.25 13.57
CA ASN A 35 -2.01 0.86 13.02
C ASN A 35 -1.80 -0.64 13.16
N ILE A 36 -1.21 -1.26 12.15
CA ILE A 36 -0.83 -2.65 12.13
C ILE A 36 0.69 -2.73 12.21
N ARG A 37 1.19 -3.55 13.12
CA ARG A 37 2.61 -3.69 13.43
C ARG A 37 3.10 -5.11 13.16
N LEU A 38 4.35 -5.22 12.78
CA LEU A 38 5.08 -6.47 12.72
C LEU A 38 6.23 -6.36 13.72
N ASN A 39 6.26 -7.22 14.75
CA ASN A 39 7.24 -7.13 15.84
C ASN A 39 7.34 -5.73 16.47
N GLY A 40 6.21 -5.06 16.66
CA GLY A 40 6.13 -3.72 17.23
C GLY A 40 6.56 -2.59 16.27
N GLN A 41 6.99 -2.90 15.05
CA GLN A 41 7.45 -1.93 14.05
C GLN A 41 6.42 -1.74 12.91
N PRO A 42 6.45 -0.60 12.20
CA PRO A 42 5.67 -0.44 10.98
C PRO A 42 6.00 -1.53 9.97
N ILE A 43 4.98 -2.04 9.27
CA ILE A 43 5.18 -3.06 8.22
C ILE A 43 5.69 -2.36 6.97
N VAL A 44 6.93 -2.66 6.59
CA VAL A 44 7.53 -2.27 5.32
C VAL A 44 7.95 -3.54 4.59
N LEU A 45 7.45 -3.73 3.38
CA LEU A 45 7.71 -4.93 2.58
C LEU A 45 8.50 -4.57 1.32
N GLN A 46 9.55 -5.35 1.05
CA GLN A 46 10.20 -5.33 -0.25
C GLN A 46 9.45 -6.29 -1.19
N ILE A 47 8.76 -5.73 -2.17
CA ILE A 47 8.01 -6.52 -3.17
C ILE A 47 8.96 -7.17 -4.18
N PRO A 48 8.57 -8.33 -4.77
CA PRO A 48 9.28 -8.89 -5.92
C PRO A 48 9.14 -7.97 -7.14
N MET A 49 9.80 -8.31 -8.24
CA MET A 49 9.57 -7.64 -9.53
C MET A 49 8.12 -7.91 -9.96
N MET A 50 7.34 -6.86 -10.23
CA MET A 50 5.92 -6.93 -10.60
C MET A 50 5.61 -5.97 -11.74
N LEU A 51 4.67 -6.36 -12.59
CA LEU A 51 4.15 -5.52 -13.67
C LEU A 51 3.20 -4.45 -13.09
N THR A 52 3.30 -3.24 -13.63
CA THR A 52 2.32 -2.17 -13.42
C THR A 52 1.96 -1.49 -14.73
N TRP A 53 0.73 -0.96 -14.80
CA TRP A 53 0.27 -0.13 -15.93
C TRP A 53 0.51 1.37 -15.69
N GLY A 54 1.47 1.68 -14.80
CA GLY A 54 1.82 3.05 -14.45
C GLY A 54 1.04 3.60 -13.27
N VAL A 55 1.15 4.89 -13.07
CA VAL A 55 0.47 5.61 -11.98
C VAL A 55 -0.77 6.29 -12.52
N ASN A 56 -1.90 6.13 -11.81
CA ASN A 56 -3.15 6.83 -12.10
C ASN A 56 -3.24 8.11 -11.26
N GLU A 57 -3.71 9.17 -11.87
CA GLU A 57 -4.07 10.42 -11.22
C GLU A 57 -5.59 10.51 -11.06
N TRP A 58 -6.03 10.95 -9.90
CA TRP A 58 -7.42 11.23 -9.57
C TRP A 58 -7.53 12.65 -9.06
N VAL A 59 -8.30 13.47 -9.75
CA VAL A 59 -8.57 14.85 -9.33
C VAL A 59 -9.95 14.89 -8.70
N ASP A 60 -10.06 15.42 -7.50
CA ASP A 60 -11.34 15.68 -6.84
C ASP A 60 -11.94 16.97 -7.44
N GLU A 61 -13.02 16.84 -8.17
CA GLU A 61 -13.69 17.95 -8.88
C GLU A 61 -14.18 19.05 -7.94
N ASN A 62 -14.43 18.74 -6.66
CA ASN A 62 -14.98 19.71 -5.71
C ASN A 62 -13.91 20.63 -5.10
N ASN A 63 -12.68 20.13 -4.95
CA ASN A 63 -11.63 20.85 -4.23
C ASN A 63 -10.27 20.87 -4.96
N GLY A 64 -10.18 20.25 -6.14
CA GLY A 64 -8.98 20.20 -6.96
C GLY A 64 -7.84 19.35 -6.34
N SER A 65 -8.10 18.59 -5.28
CA SER A 65 -7.05 17.77 -4.68
C SER A 65 -6.72 16.55 -5.55
N CYS A 66 -5.42 16.33 -5.76
CA CYS A 66 -4.93 15.20 -6.54
C CYS A 66 -4.58 14.01 -5.61
N LYS A 67 -4.92 12.82 -6.06
CA LYS A 67 -4.54 11.54 -5.45
C LYS A 67 -3.94 10.65 -6.52
N TYR A 68 -2.91 9.93 -6.14
CA TYR A 68 -2.18 9.06 -7.06
C TYR A 68 -2.18 7.63 -6.53
N ASP A 69 -2.38 6.69 -7.42
CA ASP A 69 -2.26 5.26 -7.10
C ASP A 69 -1.62 4.47 -8.24
N MET A 70 -1.06 3.34 -7.89
CA MET A 70 -0.46 2.37 -8.81
C MET A 70 -0.97 0.98 -8.48
N ALA A 71 -1.34 0.21 -9.51
CA ALA A 71 -1.76 -1.17 -9.33
C ALA A 71 -0.64 -2.14 -9.73
N LEU A 72 -0.25 -3.00 -8.78
CA LEU A 72 0.64 -4.13 -9.04
C LEU A 72 -0.17 -5.29 -9.61
N GLN A 73 0.31 -5.88 -10.69
CA GLN A 73 -0.29 -7.06 -11.30
C GLN A 73 0.41 -8.32 -10.76
N PHE A 74 -0.33 -9.20 -10.12
CA PHE A 74 0.21 -10.51 -9.77
C PHE A 74 0.24 -11.40 -10.99
N ASP A 75 1.39 -12.04 -11.21
CA ASP A 75 1.54 -13.12 -12.18
C ASP A 75 2.35 -14.25 -11.51
N PRO A 76 1.67 -15.16 -10.80
CA PRO A 76 2.33 -16.22 -10.05
C PRO A 76 3.05 -17.23 -10.96
N GLN A 77 2.82 -17.21 -12.27
CA GLN A 77 3.54 -18.07 -13.21
C GLN A 77 4.97 -17.57 -13.49
N THR A 78 5.26 -16.29 -13.20
CA THR A 78 6.55 -15.68 -13.51
C THR A 78 7.60 -15.89 -12.41
N SER A 79 7.22 -16.03 -11.14
CA SER A 79 8.20 -16.25 -10.07
C SER A 79 7.62 -16.81 -8.78
N ASP A 80 8.35 -17.72 -8.13
CA ASP A 80 8.06 -18.24 -6.80
C ASP A 80 7.91 -17.12 -5.73
N SER A 81 8.66 -16.03 -5.89
CA SER A 81 8.53 -14.88 -4.97
C SER A 81 7.17 -14.17 -5.11
N GLN A 82 6.58 -14.12 -6.30
CA GLN A 82 5.22 -13.58 -6.47
C GLN A 82 4.16 -14.55 -5.91
N VAL A 83 4.34 -15.86 -6.09
CA VAL A 83 3.46 -16.88 -5.46
C VAL A 83 3.41 -16.70 -3.95
N LYS A 84 4.59 -16.65 -3.32
CA LYS A 84 4.70 -16.48 -1.86
C LYS A 84 4.14 -15.13 -1.37
N PHE A 85 4.39 -14.06 -2.11
CA PHE A 85 3.83 -12.75 -1.79
C PHE A 85 2.29 -12.75 -1.90
N LEU A 86 1.73 -13.33 -2.96
CA LEU A 86 0.29 -13.44 -3.12
C LEU A 86 -0.34 -14.26 -1.98
N SER A 87 0.26 -15.41 -1.63
CA SER A 87 -0.19 -16.22 -0.49
C SER A 87 -0.19 -15.44 0.81
N ALA A 88 0.91 -14.76 1.12
CA ALA A 88 1.02 -13.93 2.32
C ALA A 88 -0.03 -12.81 2.35
N MET A 89 -0.35 -12.18 1.21
CA MET A 89 -1.39 -11.15 1.14
C MET A 89 -2.81 -11.71 1.32
N LYS A 90 -3.09 -12.91 0.81
CA LYS A 90 -4.36 -13.62 1.07
C LYS A 90 -4.52 -13.95 2.55
N GLU A 91 -3.47 -14.52 3.16
CA GLU A 91 -3.44 -14.82 4.58
C GLU A 91 -3.59 -13.56 5.45
N PHE A 92 -2.94 -12.47 5.04
CA PHE A 92 -3.05 -11.19 5.75
C PHE A 92 -4.47 -10.62 5.69
N GLN A 93 -5.11 -10.67 4.53
CA GLN A 93 -6.50 -10.24 4.38
C GLN A 93 -7.44 -11.07 5.26
N GLU A 94 -7.28 -12.39 5.27
CA GLU A 94 -8.07 -13.29 6.10
C GLU A 94 -7.86 -13.03 7.60
N LYS A 95 -6.60 -12.87 8.02
CA LYS A 95 -6.27 -12.53 9.39
C LYS A 95 -6.91 -11.20 9.82
N VAL A 96 -6.79 -10.15 9.02
CA VAL A 96 -7.37 -8.85 9.34
C VAL A 96 -8.89 -8.94 9.47
N SER A 97 -9.58 -9.70 8.62
CA SER A 97 -11.02 -9.93 8.71
C SER A 97 -11.39 -10.66 10.02
N ASN A 98 -10.67 -11.71 10.38
CA ASN A 98 -10.89 -12.45 11.63
C ASN A 98 -10.63 -11.58 12.86
N ASP A 99 -9.54 -10.81 12.85
CA ASP A 99 -9.19 -9.91 13.94
C ASP A 99 -10.19 -8.75 14.06
N ALA A 100 -10.77 -8.30 12.95
CA ALA A 100 -11.83 -7.28 12.94
C ALA A 100 -13.13 -7.80 13.60
N VAL A 101 -13.48 -9.07 13.41
CA VAL A 101 -14.59 -9.71 14.13
C VAL A 101 -14.29 -9.77 15.64
N THR A 102 -13.09 -10.22 16.00
CA THR A 102 -12.66 -10.34 17.40
C THR A 102 -12.65 -8.98 18.11
N ASN A 103 -12.18 -7.93 17.43
CA ASN A 103 -12.06 -6.58 17.96
C ASN A 103 -13.25 -5.67 17.60
N CYS A 104 -14.37 -6.22 17.12
CA CYS A 104 -15.45 -5.43 16.52
C CYS A 104 -16.02 -4.36 17.46
N LYS A 105 -16.18 -4.65 18.75
CA LYS A 105 -16.62 -3.65 19.75
C LYS A 105 -15.67 -2.46 19.83
N LYS A 106 -14.35 -2.71 19.82
CA LYS A 106 -13.31 -1.70 19.96
C LYS A 106 -13.15 -0.88 18.66
N TRP A 107 -13.22 -1.57 17.51
CA TRP A 107 -12.99 -0.96 16.22
C TRP A 107 -14.25 -0.32 15.61
N PHE A 108 -15.43 -0.93 15.79
CA PHE A 108 -16.67 -0.45 15.19
C PHE A 108 -17.70 0.04 16.23
N GLY A 109 -17.41 -0.14 17.52
CA GLY A 109 -18.33 0.26 18.60
C GLY A 109 -19.49 -0.71 18.86
N LYS A 110 -19.61 -1.80 18.08
CA LYS A 110 -20.68 -2.79 18.20
C LYS A 110 -20.19 -4.19 17.84
N LYS A 111 -20.91 -5.22 18.29
CA LYS A 111 -20.66 -6.60 17.84
C LYS A 111 -21.10 -6.76 16.39
N MET A 112 -20.33 -7.51 15.62
CA MET A 112 -20.61 -7.82 14.23
C MET A 112 -20.28 -9.28 13.95
N SER A 113 -21.04 -9.92 13.04
CA SER A 113 -20.68 -11.23 12.48
C SER A 113 -19.56 -11.07 11.42
N ARG A 114 -19.00 -12.21 11.01
CA ARG A 114 -17.98 -12.25 9.96
C ARG A 114 -18.53 -11.71 8.63
N GLU A 115 -19.75 -12.09 8.25
CA GLU A 115 -20.38 -11.67 7.00
C GLU A 115 -20.57 -10.15 6.96
N VAL A 116 -20.93 -9.53 8.09
CA VAL A 116 -21.06 -8.07 8.18
C VAL A 116 -19.70 -7.39 8.05
N VAL A 117 -18.66 -7.91 8.72
CA VAL A 117 -17.31 -7.37 8.61
C VAL A 117 -16.81 -7.47 7.17
N ASP A 118 -16.97 -8.62 6.52
CA ASP A 118 -16.53 -8.81 5.13
C ASP A 118 -17.28 -7.90 4.16
N ALA A 119 -18.57 -7.65 4.37
CA ALA A 119 -19.36 -6.71 3.56
C ALA A 119 -18.91 -5.24 3.74
N LEU A 120 -18.29 -4.89 4.85
CA LEU A 120 -17.75 -3.55 5.12
C LEU A 120 -16.29 -3.41 4.70
N MET A 121 -15.56 -4.53 4.55
CA MET A 121 -14.13 -4.56 4.29
C MET A 121 -13.82 -4.36 2.80
N TYR A 122 -13.02 -3.36 2.48
CA TYR A 122 -12.43 -3.23 1.15
C TYR A 122 -11.29 -4.25 1.00
N PRO A 123 -11.34 -5.10 -0.03
CA PRO A 123 -10.32 -6.12 -0.23
C PRO A 123 -8.97 -5.49 -0.61
N MET A 124 -7.88 -6.02 -0.04
CA MET A 124 -6.51 -5.64 -0.42
C MET A 124 -6.13 -6.17 -1.81
N LEU A 125 -6.65 -7.32 -2.17
CA LEU A 125 -6.49 -7.95 -3.48
C LEU A 125 -7.78 -7.77 -4.28
N LYS A 126 -7.67 -7.12 -5.44
CA LYS A 126 -8.82 -6.89 -6.31
C LYS A 126 -8.76 -7.85 -7.50
N TYR A 127 -9.81 -8.64 -7.63
CA TYR A 127 -10.03 -9.53 -8.77
C TYR A 127 -10.85 -8.82 -9.83
N ARG A 128 -10.65 -9.19 -11.11
CA ARG A 128 -11.55 -8.74 -12.19
C ARG A 128 -12.94 -9.34 -11.94
N LYS A 129 -13.95 -8.63 -12.40
CA LYS A 129 -15.32 -9.14 -12.35
C LYS A 129 -15.58 -10.04 -13.54
N ASP A 130 -16.23 -11.16 -13.29
CA ASP A 130 -16.82 -11.95 -14.35
C ASP A 130 -17.87 -11.12 -15.08
N LYS A 131 -17.86 -11.16 -16.42
CA LYS A 131 -18.72 -10.31 -17.25
C LYS A 131 -20.20 -10.73 -17.23
N VAL A 132 -20.48 -11.99 -16.88
CA VAL A 132 -21.84 -12.55 -16.87
C VAL A 132 -22.46 -12.41 -15.48
N THR A 133 -21.74 -12.81 -14.44
CA THR A 133 -22.26 -12.84 -13.07
C THR A 133 -22.05 -11.52 -12.32
N GLY A 134 -21.08 -10.69 -12.74
CA GLY A 134 -20.68 -9.48 -12.03
C GLY A 134 -19.85 -9.75 -10.77
N GLU A 135 -19.64 -11.02 -10.40
CA GLU A 135 -18.89 -11.43 -9.23
C GLU A 135 -17.38 -11.46 -9.48
N PRO A 136 -16.55 -11.41 -8.42
CA PRO A 136 -15.11 -11.53 -8.56
C PRO A 136 -14.68 -12.87 -9.15
N ASP A 137 -13.90 -12.85 -10.21
CA ASP A 137 -13.30 -14.03 -10.83
C ASP A 137 -12.04 -14.45 -10.06
N TYR A 138 -12.17 -15.31 -9.09
CA TYR A 138 -11.05 -15.81 -8.28
C TYR A 138 -10.11 -16.75 -9.02
N THR A 139 -10.42 -17.14 -10.26
CA THR A 139 -9.52 -17.91 -11.12
C THR A 139 -8.51 -17.02 -11.82
N ALA A 140 -8.80 -15.73 -11.91
CA ALA A 140 -7.90 -14.74 -12.48
C ALA A 140 -6.85 -14.26 -11.47
N ASN A 141 -5.74 -13.77 -11.98
CA ASN A 141 -4.73 -13.13 -11.17
C ASN A 141 -5.26 -11.79 -10.61
N PRO A 142 -5.10 -11.54 -9.30
CA PRO A 142 -5.56 -10.28 -8.72
C PRO A 142 -4.56 -9.14 -8.94
N THR A 143 -5.00 -7.95 -8.59
CA THR A 143 -4.17 -6.76 -8.50
C THR A 143 -4.16 -6.23 -7.06
N MET A 144 -3.07 -5.55 -6.71
CA MET A 144 -2.94 -4.84 -5.44
C MET A 144 -2.70 -3.36 -5.68
N LYS A 145 -3.58 -2.52 -5.14
CA LYS A 145 -3.48 -1.07 -5.28
C LYS A 145 -2.54 -0.50 -4.21
N LEU A 146 -1.61 0.33 -4.64
CA LEU A 146 -0.72 1.12 -3.79
C LEU A 146 -1.04 2.60 -3.91
N LYS A 147 -1.08 3.30 -2.80
CA LYS A 147 -1.08 4.77 -2.82
C LYS A 147 0.31 5.27 -3.20
N VAL A 148 0.37 6.27 -4.07
CA VAL A 148 1.60 7.02 -4.33
C VAL A 148 1.51 8.30 -3.49
N PRO A 149 2.38 8.46 -2.48
CA PRO A 149 2.25 9.59 -1.56
C PRO A 149 2.47 10.92 -2.27
N PHE A 150 1.45 11.77 -2.24
CA PHE A 150 1.48 13.13 -2.79
C PHE A 150 0.86 14.07 -1.76
N TRP A 151 1.60 15.09 -1.37
CA TRP A 151 1.16 16.07 -0.40
C TRP A 151 1.82 17.43 -0.65
N GLU A 152 1.07 18.50 -0.48
CA GLU A 152 1.52 19.87 -0.71
C GLU A 152 2.17 20.07 -2.09
N GLY A 153 1.59 19.47 -3.13
CA GLY A 153 2.08 19.56 -4.49
C GLY A 153 3.35 18.73 -4.78
N ARG A 154 3.72 17.81 -3.89
CA ARG A 154 4.99 17.06 -3.99
C ARG A 154 4.77 15.57 -3.80
N PHE A 155 5.51 14.78 -4.57
CA PHE A 155 5.58 13.34 -4.37
C PHE A 155 6.58 13.00 -3.25
N ASN A 156 6.17 12.14 -2.33
CA ASN A 156 7.01 11.64 -1.24
C ASN A 156 7.35 10.15 -1.46
N VAL A 157 8.02 9.89 -2.56
CA VAL A 157 8.47 8.57 -3.01
C VAL A 157 9.85 8.72 -3.62
N GLU A 158 10.70 7.72 -3.49
CA GLU A 158 12.00 7.67 -4.16
C GLU A 158 11.91 6.79 -5.40
N VAL A 159 12.56 7.18 -6.48
CA VAL A 159 12.67 6.36 -7.71
C VAL A 159 14.13 6.23 -8.09
N TYR A 160 14.54 5.01 -8.38
CA TYR A 160 15.90 4.65 -8.77
C TYR A 160 15.90 3.90 -10.10
N GLY A 161 16.93 4.15 -10.90
CA GLY A 161 17.18 3.39 -12.11
C GLY A 161 17.70 1.97 -11.82
N MET A 162 17.84 1.18 -12.88
CA MET A 162 18.40 -0.18 -12.80
C MET A 162 19.86 -0.18 -12.34
N ASP A 163 20.59 0.92 -12.56
CA ASP A 163 21.94 1.16 -12.08
C ASP A 163 22.00 1.62 -10.61
N ARG A 164 20.83 1.65 -9.93
CA ARG A 164 20.64 2.13 -8.56
C ARG A 164 20.94 3.61 -8.34
N LYS A 165 21.04 4.40 -9.39
CA LYS A 165 21.14 5.86 -9.26
C LYS A 165 19.77 6.47 -9.07
N PRO A 166 19.66 7.50 -8.24
CA PRO A 166 18.39 8.17 -8.02
C PRO A 166 17.94 8.89 -9.30
N LEU A 167 16.70 8.62 -9.71
CA LEU A 167 16.00 9.33 -10.78
C LEU A 167 15.09 10.41 -10.20
N TYR A 168 14.49 10.14 -9.05
CA TYR A 168 13.69 11.08 -8.29
C TYR A 168 13.90 10.86 -6.79
N LEU A 169 14.14 11.95 -6.06
CA LEU A 169 14.18 11.99 -4.60
C LEU A 169 13.20 13.03 -4.09
N PRO A 170 12.40 12.71 -3.04
CA PRO A 170 11.49 13.68 -2.48
C PRO A 170 12.27 14.87 -1.91
N PRO A 171 11.76 16.11 -2.06
CA PRO A 171 12.39 17.27 -1.47
C PRO A 171 12.42 17.13 0.05
N LYS A 172 13.55 17.44 0.68
CA LYS A 172 13.67 17.42 2.14
C LYS A 172 12.81 18.52 2.74
N PHE A 173 12.00 18.18 3.74
CA PHE A 173 11.30 19.16 4.56
C PHE A 173 12.28 19.78 5.54
N GLY A 174 12.45 21.11 5.51
CA GLY A 174 13.26 21.86 6.49
C GLY A 174 13.86 23.14 5.92
N LYS A 175 14.09 24.13 6.78
CA LYS A 175 14.89 25.31 6.47
C LYS A 175 16.31 24.85 6.12
N GLY A 176 16.73 25.00 4.87
CA GLY A 176 18.05 24.58 4.40
C GLY A 176 18.05 23.41 3.41
N ALA A 177 16.94 23.12 2.76
CA ALA A 177 16.82 22.04 1.77
C ALA A 177 17.49 22.34 0.42
N GLU A 178 18.60 23.07 0.40
CA GLU A 178 19.50 23.12 -0.74
C GLU A 178 20.44 21.92 -0.65
N GLY A 179 20.24 20.91 -1.48
CA GLY A 179 21.30 19.94 -1.62
C GLY A 179 20.99 18.49 -1.88
N ASN A 180 19.74 18.04 -2.05
CA ASN A 180 19.48 16.67 -2.46
C ASN A 180 18.54 16.62 -3.67
N LYS A 181 18.90 17.29 -4.74
CA LYS A 181 18.31 17.01 -6.06
C LYS A 181 19.06 15.81 -6.63
N ALA A 182 18.35 14.81 -7.13
CA ALA A 182 18.95 13.85 -8.05
C ALA A 182 19.59 14.66 -9.21
N PRO A 183 20.71 14.22 -9.79
CA PRO A 183 21.49 15.01 -10.76
C PRO A 183 20.70 15.51 -11.96
N ASN A 184 19.49 15.02 -12.22
CA ASN A 184 18.63 15.36 -13.34
C ASN A 184 17.25 15.88 -12.91
N GLN A 185 17.07 16.33 -11.67
CA GLN A 185 15.80 16.90 -11.24
C GLN A 185 15.69 18.37 -11.70
N ASP A 186 15.04 18.56 -12.84
CA ASP A 186 14.38 19.81 -13.11
C ASP A 186 13.31 20.08 -12.04
N PRO A 187 13.09 21.33 -11.58
CA PRO A 187 12.06 21.63 -10.57
C PRO A 187 10.64 21.17 -10.95
N ILE A 188 10.43 20.74 -12.19
CA ILE A 188 9.16 20.29 -12.76
C ILE A 188 9.12 18.76 -12.95
N SER A 189 10.21 18.01 -12.72
CA SER A 189 10.20 16.56 -12.94
C SER A 189 9.30 15.84 -11.94
N THR A 190 8.44 15.01 -12.47
CA THR A 190 7.53 14.15 -11.70
C THR A 190 8.05 12.72 -11.70
N PRO A 191 7.96 11.97 -10.58
CA PRO A 191 8.37 10.58 -10.56
C PRO A 191 7.54 9.69 -11.49
N LEU A 192 6.40 10.20 -11.99
CA LEU A 192 5.49 9.46 -12.86
C LEU A 192 6.12 9.14 -14.21
N GLU A 193 7.00 9.99 -14.70
CA GLU A 193 7.70 9.80 -15.99
C GLU A 193 8.61 8.58 -16.00
N PHE A 194 9.11 8.18 -14.82
CA PHE A 194 9.99 7.03 -14.67
C PHE A 194 9.25 5.69 -14.52
N VAL A 195 7.91 5.72 -14.47
CA VAL A 195 7.07 4.52 -14.38
C VAL A 195 6.01 4.53 -15.50
N PRO A 196 6.42 4.43 -16.78
CA PRO A 196 5.49 4.36 -17.89
C PRO A 196 4.62 3.10 -17.82
N LYS A 197 3.55 3.08 -18.63
CA LYS A 197 2.67 1.89 -18.75
C LYS A 197 3.48 0.64 -19.12
N ALA A 198 3.08 -0.50 -18.58
CA ALA A 198 3.74 -1.79 -18.75
C ALA A 198 5.17 -1.86 -18.18
N SER A 199 5.47 -1.06 -17.15
CA SER A 199 6.74 -1.14 -16.44
C SER A 199 6.80 -2.32 -15.48
N HIS A 200 8.00 -2.86 -15.30
CA HIS A 200 8.30 -3.80 -14.23
C HIS A 200 9.00 -3.05 -13.10
N VAL A 201 8.41 -3.12 -11.92
CA VAL A 201 8.89 -2.40 -10.74
C VAL A 201 9.24 -3.36 -9.61
N LYS A 202 10.26 -3.01 -8.84
CA LYS A 202 10.61 -3.63 -7.58
C LYS A 202 10.79 -2.51 -6.57
N GLY A 203 10.20 -2.62 -5.39
CA GLY A 203 10.21 -1.48 -4.49
C GLY A 203 9.93 -1.84 -3.04
N LEU A 204 9.82 -0.82 -2.23
CA LEU A 204 9.39 -0.87 -0.85
C LEU A 204 7.99 -0.30 -0.72
N ILE A 205 7.11 -1.06 -0.07
CA ILE A 205 5.75 -0.62 0.25
C ILE A 205 5.55 -0.63 1.76
N ARG A 206 4.78 0.33 2.27
CA ARG A 206 4.45 0.44 3.69
C ARG A 206 2.96 0.25 3.91
N CYS A 207 2.60 -0.57 4.90
CA CYS A 207 1.23 -0.68 5.39
C CYS A 207 0.87 0.60 6.17
N ASN A 208 -0.23 1.24 5.77
CA ASN A 208 -0.76 2.43 6.45
C ASN A 208 -1.72 2.09 7.60
N GLY A 209 -1.87 0.80 7.90
CA GLY A 209 -2.86 0.33 8.87
C GLY A 209 -4.27 0.23 8.29
N MET A 210 -5.21 -0.01 9.19
CA MET A 210 -6.63 -0.14 8.88
C MET A 210 -7.32 1.21 9.07
N TRP A 211 -8.08 1.63 8.08
CA TRP A 211 -8.88 2.85 8.09
C TRP A 211 -10.37 2.52 8.22
N PHE A 212 -11.13 3.49 8.78
CA PHE A 212 -12.58 3.42 8.91
C PHE A 212 -13.18 4.74 8.42
N ALA A 213 -14.02 4.68 7.41
CA ALA A 213 -14.67 5.86 6.83
C ALA A 213 -15.97 5.48 6.10
N GLY A 214 -17.02 6.28 6.24
CA GLY A 214 -18.28 6.09 5.52
C GLY A 214 -18.92 4.73 5.73
N GLY A 215 -18.81 4.15 6.93
CA GLY A 215 -19.33 2.81 7.25
C GLY A 215 -18.54 1.65 6.61
N LYS A 216 -17.43 1.94 5.97
CA LYS A 216 -16.50 0.95 5.38
C LYS A 216 -15.16 0.97 6.12
N CYS A 217 -14.38 -0.08 5.91
CA CYS A 217 -13.02 -0.19 6.43
C CYS A 217 -12.11 -0.90 5.42
N GLY A 218 -10.83 -0.86 5.66
CA GLY A 218 -9.87 -1.57 4.83
C GLY A 218 -8.43 -1.28 5.22
N VAL A 219 -7.52 -2.08 4.70
CA VAL A 219 -6.08 -1.87 4.84
C VAL A 219 -5.53 -1.29 3.55
N THR A 220 -4.66 -0.29 3.67
CA THR A 220 -4.00 0.29 2.50
C THR A 220 -2.50 0.24 2.62
N PHE A 221 -1.86 0.11 1.48
CA PHE A 221 -0.42 0.20 1.34
C PHE A 221 -0.05 1.43 0.52
N GLN A 222 1.10 1.97 0.79
CA GLN A 222 1.68 3.05 0.00
C GLN A 222 3.08 2.70 -0.48
N LEU A 223 3.44 3.26 -1.61
CA LEU A 223 4.80 3.20 -2.15
C LEU A 223 5.74 4.03 -1.28
N VAL A 224 6.96 3.52 -1.05
CA VAL A 224 8.05 4.23 -0.36
C VAL A 224 9.20 4.48 -1.32
N GLN A 225 9.55 3.42 -2.11
CA GLN A 225 10.66 3.45 -3.05
C GLN A 225 10.34 2.59 -4.26
#